data_df8f9b31613840601d5c69707e4c7b7c
#
_entry.id   df8f9b31613840601d5c69707e4c7b7c
#
_cell.length_a   1.000
_cell.length_b   1.000
_cell.length_c   1.000
_cell.angle_alpha   90.00
_cell.angle_beta   90.00
_cell.angle_gamma   90.00
#
_symmetry.space_group_name_H-M   'P 1'
#
loop_
_entity.id
_entity.type
_entity.pdbx_description
1 polymer ?
#
loop_
_entity_poly.entity_id
_entity_poly.type
_entity_poly.pdbx_seq_one_letter_code
_entity_poly.pdbx_strand_id
1 'polypeptide(L)'
;YLDGLKGVEIGGSYHNAWGLDIINVDRADPPEGNGSAEACGEDLPVHVVANGDELPFEDKFFDFVISSHVLEHIFDPIKALKEWQRVARRYIFIIVPHRDRCGDKQRPNTLVSELNGRYHNLLKESDEGDSSIDAHHNVWTTKSFLNLCKIFEFNVIDYLDVDDKVGNGFAIVIETGQTSDNT
;
A
#
# COMPACT_ATOMS: atom_id res chain seq x y z
N TYR A 1 1.01 16.18 -6.16
CA TYR A 1 -0.02 15.95 -5.14
C TYR A 1 0.49 16.09 -3.70
N LEU A 2 1.75 15.73 -3.39
CA LEU A 2 2.21 15.52 -2.01
C LEU A 2 3.14 16.62 -1.48
N ASP A 3 3.61 17.54 -2.31
CA ASP A 3 4.54 18.61 -1.92
C ASP A 3 3.93 19.52 -0.84
N GLY A 4 4.70 19.72 0.24
CA GLY A 4 4.31 20.57 1.37
C GLY A 4 3.24 19.96 2.29
N LEU A 5 2.84 18.71 2.06
CA LEU A 5 1.92 17.95 2.90
C LEU A 5 2.69 17.06 3.88
N LYS A 6 2.04 16.68 4.98
CA LYS A 6 2.56 15.74 5.97
C LYS A 6 1.93 14.39 5.79
N GLY A 7 2.74 13.35 5.72
CA GLY A 7 2.26 12.02 5.44
C GLY A 7 2.82 10.92 6.33
N VAL A 8 2.36 9.73 6.04
CA VAL A 8 2.88 8.48 6.58
C VAL A 8 3.22 7.54 5.43
N GLU A 9 4.38 6.90 5.49
CA GLU A 9 4.77 5.81 4.59
C GLU A 9 4.59 4.49 5.30
N ILE A 10 3.92 3.55 4.62
CA ILE A 10 3.75 2.19 5.11
C ILE A 10 4.74 1.29 4.39
N GLY A 11 5.60 0.59 5.18
CA GLY A 11 6.64 -0.29 4.66
C GLY A 11 7.83 0.45 4.06
N GLY A 12 8.16 1.65 4.57
CA GLY A 12 9.17 2.53 3.98
C GLY A 12 10.61 2.20 4.35
N SER A 13 10.87 1.16 5.15
CA SER A 13 12.23 0.83 5.62
C SER A 13 13.22 0.49 4.50
N TYR A 14 12.72 0.09 3.33
CA TYR A 14 13.55 -0.30 2.18
C TYR A 14 13.54 0.70 1.01
N HIS A 15 12.63 1.67 0.99
CA HIS A 15 12.34 2.40 -0.25
C HIS A 15 12.12 3.90 -0.11
N ASN A 16 12.32 4.48 1.07
CA ASN A 16 12.01 5.88 1.28
C ASN A 16 13.04 6.83 0.66
N ALA A 17 12.92 7.11 -0.60
CA ALA A 17 13.70 8.14 -1.30
C ALA A 17 12.81 9.28 -1.84
N TRP A 18 11.65 9.52 -1.22
CA TRP A 18 10.66 10.47 -1.75
C TRP A 18 11.01 11.94 -1.49
N GLY A 19 11.87 12.23 -0.48
CA GLY A 19 12.15 13.61 -0.05
C GLY A 19 10.93 14.34 0.51
N LEU A 20 9.96 13.60 1.06
CA LEU A 20 8.71 14.10 1.63
C LEU A 20 8.79 14.21 3.16
N ASP A 21 7.94 15.05 3.76
CA ASP A 21 7.75 15.12 5.23
C ASP A 21 6.85 13.97 5.68
N ILE A 22 7.44 12.82 6.01
CA ILE A 22 6.74 11.58 6.33
C ILE A 22 7.24 10.91 7.60
N ILE A 23 6.30 10.25 8.30
CA ILE A 23 6.59 9.26 9.35
C ILE A 23 6.64 7.88 8.68
N ASN A 24 7.71 7.14 8.92
CA ASN A 24 7.87 5.77 8.41
C ASN A 24 7.29 4.77 9.39
N VAL A 25 6.36 3.93 8.92
CA VAL A 25 5.72 2.84 9.67
C VAL A 25 6.10 1.51 9.03
N ASP A 26 6.58 0.57 9.82
CA ASP A 26 6.80 -0.79 9.37
C ASP A 26 6.35 -1.79 10.44
N ARG A 27 6.08 -3.05 10.05
CA ARG A 27 5.66 -4.11 10.99
C ARG A 27 6.77 -4.59 11.91
N ALA A 28 8.01 -4.34 11.56
CA ALA A 28 9.19 -4.64 12.36
C ALA A 28 10.20 -3.53 12.19
N ASP A 29 11.00 -3.31 13.24
CA ASP A 29 12.22 -2.50 13.12
C ASP A 29 13.30 -3.43 12.55
N PRO A 30 13.75 -3.22 11.29
CA PRO A 30 14.72 -4.10 10.68
C PRO A 30 16.04 -4.01 11.46
N PRO A 31 16.76 -5.13 11.65
CA PRO A 31 18.08 -5.10 12.26
C PRO A 31 19.03 -4.22 11.41
N GLU A 32 19.94 -3.51 12.06
CA GLU A 32 20.98 -2.73 11.39
C GLU A 32 21.68 -3.57 10.31
N GLY A 33 21.84 -3.02 9.10
CA GLY A 33 22.51 -3.69 7.99
C GLY A 33 21.66 -4.73 7.23
N ASN A 34 20.35 -4.61 7.26
CA ASN A 34 19.40 -5.54 6.60
C ASN A 34 19.32 -5.40 5.07
N GLY A 35 20.18 -4.62 4.42
CA GLY A 35 20.19 -4.40 2.97
C GLY A 35 19.32 -3.24 2.50
N SER A 36 18.67 -2.48 3.39
CA SER A 36 17.93 -1.27 3.00
C SER A 36 18.87 -0.24 2.37
N ALA A 37 20.07 -0.05 2.95
CA ALA A 37 21.10 0.80 2.39
C ALA A 37 21.57 0.35 1.00
N GLU A 38 21.58 -0.96 0.72
CA GLU A 38 21.90 -1.49 -0.62
C GLU A 38 20.81 -1.18 -1.64
N ALA A 39 19.55 -1.15 -1.21
CA ALA A 39 18.40 -0.92 -2.09
C ALA A 39 18.13 0.56 -2.36
N CYS A 40 18.29 1.43 -1.35
CA CYS A 40 17.93 2.86 -1.43
C CYS A 40 19.10 3.81 -1.13
N GLY A 41 20.28 3.30 -0.76
CA GLY A 41 21.47 4.13 -0.47
C GLY A 41 21.53 4.68 0.95
N GLU A 42 20.50 4.51 1.77
CA GLU A 42 20.40 5.00 3.14
C GLU A 42 19.67 4.00 4.03
N ASP A 43 20.11 3.87 5.29
CA ASP A 43 19.34 3.20 6.33
C ASP A 43 18.30 4.19 6.88
N LEU A 44 17.02 3.88 6.65
CA LEU A 44 15.91 4.73 7.07
C LEU A 44 15.30 4.21 8.37
N PRO A 45 15.14 5.07 9.38
CA PRO A 45 14.58 4.64 10.65
C PRO A 45 13.10 4.29 10.50
N VAL A 46 12.68 3.23 11.16
CA VAL A 46 11.26 2.98 11.43
C VAL A 46 10.85 3.85 12.60
N HIS A 47 9.95 4.79 12.38
CA HIS A 47 9.49 5.72 13.42
C HIS A 47 8.41 5.08 14.30
N VAL A 48 7.58 4.22 13.72
CA VAL A 48 6.50 3.52 14.41
C VAL A 48 6.43 2.08 13.93
N VAL A 49 6.46 1.14 14.86
CA VAL A 49 6.27 -0.29 14.58
C VAL A 49 4.78 -0.62 14.67
N ALA A 50 4.17 -0.96 13.53
CA ALA A 50 2.75 -1.33 13.46
C ALA A 50 2.45 -2.13 12.20
N ASN A 51 1.34 -2.90 12.20
CA ASN A 51 0.82 -3.51 10.99
C ASN A 51 0.18 -2.47 10.07
N GLY A 52 0.38 -2.60 8.76
CA GLY A 52 -0.14 -1.65 7.79
C GLY A 52 -1.67 -1.60 7.71
N ASP A 53 -2.37 -2.60 8.21
CA ASP A 53 -3.83 -2.69 8.27
C ASP A 53 -4.43 -2.34 9.65
N GLU A 54 -3.59 -1.89 10.60
CA GLU A 54 -3.98 -1.46 11.94
C GLU A 54 -2.99 -0.41 12.46
N LEU A 55 -3.25 0.86 12.17
CA LEU A 55 -2.34 1.97 12.44
C LEU A 55 -2.68 2.68 13.76
N PRO A 56 -1.68 3.00 14.62
CA PRO A 56 -1.90 3.62 15.92
C PRO A 56 -2.10 5.15 15.82
N PHE A 57 -2.85 5.60 14.83
CA PHE A 57 -3.11 7.03 14.59
C PHE A 57 -4.60 7.33 14.62
N GLU A 58 -4.93 8.58 14.99
CA GLU A 58 -6.29 9.08 14.92
C GLU A 58 -6.79 9.23 13.48
N ASP A 59 -8.12 9.31 13.32
CA ASP A 59 -8.74 9.56 12.02
C ASP A 59 -8.24 10.89 11.44
N LYS A 60 -7.92 10.86 10.14
CA LYS A 60 -7.50 12.08 9.42
C LYS A 60 -6.27 12.78 10.02
N PHE A 61 -5.38 12.02 10.63
CA PHE A 61 -4.17 12.57 11.25
C PHE A 61 -3.16 13.11 10.23
N PHE A 62 -2.99 12.41 9.11
CA PHE A 62 -2.08 12.79 8.03
C PHE A 62 -2.81 13.41 6.85
N ASP A 63 -2.10 14.20 6.05
CA ASP A 63 -2.64 14.67 4.78
C ASP A 63 -2.68 13.55 3.74
N PHE A 64 -1.67 12.64 3.76
CA PHE A 64 -1.61 11.51 2.85
C PHE A 64 -1.00 10.25 3.48
N VAL A 65 -1.29 9.11 2.86
CA VAL A 65 -0.59 7.84 3.02
C VAL A 65 0.13 7.53 1.72
N ILE A 66 1.38 7.05 1.82
CA ILE A 66 2.13 6.51 0.69
C ILE A 66 2.60 5.09 1.00
N SER A 67 2.59 4.22 0.01
CA SER A 67 3.07 2.85 0.14
C SER A 67 3.59 2.34 -1.20
N SER A 68 4.69 1.59 -1.17
CA SER A 68 5.31 1.03 -2.37
C SER A 68 5.75 -0.40 -2.11
N HIS A 69 5.20 -1.35 -2.86
CA HIS A 69 5.52 -2.78 -2.75
C HIS A 69 5.27 -3.35 -1.34
N VAL A 70 4.08 -3.09 -0.78
CA VAL A 70 3.65 -3.55 0.53
C VAL A 70 2.25 -4.17 0.49
N LEU A 71 1.32 -3.57 -0.26
CA LEU A 71 -0.09 -3.99 -0.24
C LEU A 71 -0.28 -5.43 -0.74
N GLU A 72 0.59 -5.90 -1.64
CA GLU A 72 0.62 -7.28 -2.12
C GLU A 72 0.92 -8.31 -1.02
N HIS A 73 1.64 -7.90 0.02
CA HIS A 73 2.00 -8.73 1.18
C HIS A 73 0.96 -8.70 2.29
N ILE A 74 -0.02 -7.81 2.24
CA ILE A 74 -1.08 -7.74 3.24
C ILE A 74 -2.20 -8.70 2.85
N PHE A 75 -2.54 -9.65 3.74
CA PHE A 75 -3.55 -10.67 3.46
C PHE A 75 -4.91 -10.06 3.10
N ASP A 76 -5.38 -9.08 3.87
CA ASP A 76 -6.61 -8.33 3.59
C ASP A 76 -6.28 -6.89 3.11
N PRO A 77 -6.06 -6.69 1.81
CA PRO A 77 -5.72 -5.38 1.27
C PRO A 77 -6.89 -4.38 1.34
N ILE A 78 -8.13 -4.87 1.45
CA ILE A 78 -9.31 -3.99 1.58
C ILE A 78 -9.35 -3.37 2.97
N LYS A 79 -9.08 -4.17 4.01
CA LYS A 79 -8.91 -3.67 5.39
C LYS A 79 -7.81 -2.61 5.44
N ALA A 80 -6.64 -2.89 4.85
CA ALA A 80 -5.52 -1.94 4.79
C ALA A 80 -5.90 -0.65 4.08
N LEU A 81 -6.51 -0.71 2.90
CA LEU A 81 -6.94 0.48 2.15
C LEU A 81 -7.98 1.31 2.92
N LYS A 82 -8.91 0.67 3.62
CA LYS A 82 -9.87 1.36 4.49
C LYS A 82 -9.19 2.02 5.70
N GLU A 83 -8.19 1.37 6.28
CA GLU A 83 -7.38 1.93 7.36
C GLU A 83 -6.55 3.13 6.87
N TRP A 84 -5.93 3.04 5.70
CA TRP A 84 -5.23 4.17 5.09
C TRP A 84 -6.18 5.33 4.76
N GLN A 85 -7.39 5.00 4.29
CA GLN A 85 -8.45 6.00 4.07
C GLN A 85 -8.89 6.66 5.38
N ARG A 86 -8.90 5.93 6.50
CA ARG A 86 -9.22 6.45 7.83
C ARG A 86 -8.19 7.49 8.28
N VAL A 87 -6.90 7.19 8.17
CA VAL A 87 -5.84 8.08 8.68
C VAL A 87 -5.47 9.21 7.72
N ALA A 88 -5.73 9.09 6.41
CA ALA A 88 -5.45 10.12 5.43
C ALA A 88 -6.60 11.12 5.27
N ARG A 89 -6.30 12.43 5.24
CA ARG A 89 -7.27 13.49 4.96
C ARG A 89 -7.58 13.63 3.48
N ARG A 90 -6.55 13.47 2.62
CA ARG A 90 -6.60 13.88 1.22
C ARG A 90 -6.32 12.75 0.25
N TYR A 91 -5.16 12.09 0.40
CA TYR A 91 -4.68 11.18 -0.63
C TYR A 91 -4.09 9.90 -0.06
N ILE A 92 -4.26 8.81 -0.83
CA ILE A 92 -3.46 7.60 -0.69
C ILE A 92 -2.73 7.41 -2.02
N PHE A 93 -1.41 7.33 -1.97
CA PHE A 93 -0.55 7.05 -3.11
C PHE A 93 0.04 5.66 -2.97
N ILE A 94 -0.21 4.80 -3.96
CA ILE A 94 0.15 3.38 -3.89
C ILE A 94 0.94 3.00 -5.13
N ILE A 95 2.04 2.27 -4.94
CA ILE A 95 2.72 1.50 -5.99
C ILE A 95 2.64 0.04 -5.61
N VAL A 96 2.15 -0.81 -6.51
CA VAL A 96 2.13 -2.27 -6.37
C VAL A 96 2.69 -2.94 -7.61
N PRO A 97 3.30 -4.13 -7.49
CA PRO A 97 3.85 -4.85 -8.64
C PRO A 97 2.74 -5.21 -9.63
N HIS A 98 3.06 -5.07 -10.91
CA HIS A 98 2.17 -5.54 -11.96
C HIS A 98 2.48 -6.99 -12.28
N ARG A 99 1.47 -7.88 -12.25
CA ARG A 99 1.61 -9.32 -12.50
C ARG A 99 2.55 -9.65 -13.66
N ASP A 100 2.36 -9.00 -14.81
CA ASP A 100 3.08 -9.35 -16.03
C ASP A 100 4.50 -8.77 -16.10
N ARG A 101 4.89 -7.95 -15.11
CA ARG A 101 6.20 -7.28 -15.02
C ARG A 101 7.04 -7.69 -13.80
N CYS A 102 6.51 -8.57 -12.95
CA CYS A 102 7.19 -9.08 -11.76
C CYS A 102 7.26 -10.62 -11.75
N GLY A 103 7.68 -11.20 -10.63
CA GLY A 103 7.78 -12.66 -10.44
C GLY A 103 6.45 -13.42 -10.50
N ASP A 104 5.31 -12.72 -10.41
CA ASP A 104 3.96 -13.31 -10.39
C ASP A 104 3.37 -13.61 -11.78
N LYS A 105 4.14 -13.51 -12.83
CA LYS A 105 3.69 -13.61 -14.23
C LYS A 105 2.87 -14.87 -14.54
N GLN A 106 3.13 -15.95 -13.80
CA GLN A 106 2.43 -17.24 -13.98
C GLN A 106 1.22 -17.40 -13.05
N ARG A 107 0.99 -16.46 -12.13
CA ARG A 107 -0.10 -16.50 -11.17
C ARG A 107 -1.36 -15.84 -11.75
N PRO A 108 -2.56 -16.31 -11.40
CA PRO A 108 -3.79 -15.59 -11.73
C PRO A 108 -3.88 -14.28 -10.92
N ASN A 109 -4.64 -13.32 -11.43
CA ASN A 109 -5.01 -12.17 -10.60
C ASN A 109 -5.86 -12.64 -9.41
N THR A 110 -5.65 -12.05 -8.24
CA THR A 110 -6.51 -12.25 -7.07
C THR A 110 -7.94 -11.84 -7.40
N LEU A 111 -8.90 -12.71 -7.13
CA LEU A 111 -10.30 -12.50 -7.46
C LEU A 111 -10.95 -11.53 -6.46
N VAL A 112 -11.85 -10.69 -6.95
CA VAL A 112 -12.63 -9.78 -6.08
C VAL A 112 -13.47 -10.56 -5.06
N SER A 113 -14.00 -11.72 -5.42
CA SER A 113 -14.74 -12.59 -4.50
C SER A 113 -13.87 -13.10 -3.35
N GLU A 114 -12.61 -13.39 -3.62
CA GLU A 114 -11.63 -13.81 -2.62
C GLU A 114 -11.32 -12.64 -1.66
N LEU A 115 -11.02 -11.45 -2.18
CA LEU A 115 -10.80 -10.24 -1.39
C LEU A 115 -12.03 -9.89 -0.53
N ASN A 116 -13.22 -10.04 -1.07
CA ASN A 116 -14.44 -9.85 -0.32
C ASN A 116 -14.60 -10.89 0.81
N GLY A 117 -14.20 -12.13 0.56
CA GLY A 117 -14.16 -13.19 1.58
C GLY A 117 -13.20 -12.88 2.72
N ARG A 118 -12.00 -12.37 2.42
CA ARG A 118 -11.02 -11.94 3.43
C ARG A 118 -11.55 -10.77 4.25
N TYR A 119 -12.06 -9.72 3.60
CA TYR A 119 -12.60 -8.53 4.24
C TYR A 119 -13.78 -8.83 5.20
N HIS A 120 -14.60 -9.83 4.89
CA HIS A 120 -15.69 -10.29 5.76
C HIS A 120 -15.29 -11.43 6.71
N ASN A 121 -14.02 -11.74 6.86
CA ASN A 121 -13.49 -12.82 7.72
C ASN A 121 -14.03 -14.21 7.38
N LEU A 122 -14.42 -14.45 6.13
CA LEU A 122 -14.86 -15.74 5.62
C LEU A 122 -13.67 -16.63 5.19
N LEU A 123 -12.55 -16.01 4.87
CA LEU A 123 -11.26 -16.65 4.57
C LEU A 123 -10.23 -16.18 5.60
N LYS A 124 -9.31 -17.04 5.98
CA LYS A 124 -8.25 -16.76 6.96
C LYS A 124 -6.89 -16.94 6.33
N GLU A 125 -5.92 -16.16 6.76
CA GLU A 125 -4.54 -16.26 6.34
C GLU A 125 -3.96 -17.66 6.61
N SER A 126 -4.34 -18.29 7.73
CA SER A 126 -3.95 -19.67 8.07
C SER A 126 -4.41 -20.72 7.05
N ASP A 127 -5.37 -20.40 6.19
CA ASP A 127 -5.89 -21.30 5.17
C ASP A 127 -5.06 -21.23 3.86
N GLU A 128 -4.14 -20.26 3.75
CA GLU A 128 -3.19 -20.14 2.65
C GLU A 128 -1.95 -21.02 2.89
N GLY A 129 -1.46 -21.62 1.81
CA GLY A 129 -0.34 -22.56 1.89
C GLY A 129 1.05 -21.93 2.09
N ASP A 130 1.19 -20.61 1.83
CA ASP A 130 2.43 -19.85 1.99
C ASP A 130 2.22 -18.73 3.01
N SER A 131 2.80 -18.93 4.20
CA SER A 131 2.80 -17.97 5.30
C SER A 131 4.15 -17.26 5.44
N SER A 132 5.01 -17.27 4.41
CA SER A 132 6.26 -16.54 4.46
C SER A 132 6.00 -15.04 4.51
N ILE A 133 6.85 -14.33 5.25
CA ILE A 133 6.76 -12.88 5.45
C ILE A 133 6.84 -12.09 4.14
N ASP A 134 7.45 -12.70 3.11
CA ASP A 134 7.67 -12.11 1.79
C ASP A 134 6.69 -12.64 0.73
N ALA A 135 5.69 -13.46 1.13
CA ALA A 135 4.70 -13.98 0.19
C ALA A 135 3.83 -12.85 -0.37
N HIS A 136 3.67 -12.82 -1.68
CA HIS A 136 2.63 -12.01 -2.31
C HIS A 136 1.28 -12.72 -2.13
N HIS A 137 0.47 -12.27 -1.17
CA HIS A 137 -0.90 -12.75 -1.00
C HIS A 137 -1.80 -12.27 -2.16
N ASN A 138 -1.42 -11.16 -2.79
CA ASN A 138 -2.23 -10.51 -3.80
C ASN A 138 -1.45 -10.27 -5.10
N VAL A 139 -2.14 -10.49 -6.23
CA VAL A 139 -1.58 -10.34 -7.57
C VAL A 139 -2.53 -9.53 -8.43
N TRP A 140 -2.03 -8.46 -9.05
CA TRP A 140 -2.86 -7.56 -9.85
C TRP A 140 -2.20 -7.15 -11.17
N THR A 141 -3.04 -6.79 -12.12
CA THR A 141 -2.74 -5.87 -13.20
C THR A 141 -3.35 -4.51 -12.87
N THR A 142 -2.91 -3.44 -13.50
CA THR A 142 -3.53 -2.11 -13.35
C THR A 142 -5.04 -2.17 -13.50
N LYS A 143 -5.52 -2.85 -14.54
CA LYS A 143 -6.96 -3.01 -14.82
C LYS A 143 -7.70 -3.74 -13.69
N SER A 144 -7.13 -4.83 -13.13
CA SER A 144 -7.80 -5.58 -12.05
C SER A 144 -7.84 -4.78 -10.76
N PHE A 145 -6.81 -3.99 -10.46
CA PHE A 145 -6.77 -3.12 -9.29
C PHE A 145 -7.74 -1.95 -9.41
N LEU A 146 -7.84 -1.30 -10.57
CA LEU A 146 -8.85 -0.27 -10.83
C LEU A 146 -10.29 -0.80 -10.67
N ASN A 147 -10.53 -2.03 -11.12
CA ASN A 147 -11.82 -2.70 -10.92
C ASN A 147 -12.11 -2.98 -9.43
N LEU A 148 -11.10 -3.41 -8.67
CA LEU A 148 -11.18 -3.55 -7.21
C LEU A 148 -11.57 -2.20 -6.56
N CYS A 149 -10.85 -1.13 -6.89
CA CYS A 149 -11.14 0.20 -6.35
C CYS A 149 -12.58 0.63 -6.64
N LYS A 150 -13.08 0.38 -7.85
CA LYS A 150 -14.46 0.67 -8.22
C LYS A 150 -15.47 -0.12 -7.38
N ILE A 151 -15.23 -1.41 -7.16
CA ILE A 151 -16.18 -2.29 -6.43
C ILE A 151 -16.23 -1.93 -4.94
N PHE A 152 -15.09 -1.58 -4.33
CA PHE A 152 -15.00 -1.19 -2.93
C PHE A 152 -15.13 0.33 -2.70
N GLU A 153 -15.54 1.07 -3.74
CA GLU A 153 -15.87 2.51 -3.71
C GLU A 153 -14.69 3.40 -3.29
N PHE A 154 -13.47 3.06 -3.73
CA PHE A 154 -12.31 3.93 -3.62
C PHE A 154 -12.28 4.93 -4.79
N ASN A 155 -12.21 6.23 -4.49
CA ASN A 155 -12.19 7.29 -5.49
C ASN A 155 -10.80 7.45 -6.12
N VAL A 156 -10.52 6.71 -7.19
CA VAL A 156 -9.26 6.84 -7.94
C VAL A 156 -9.33 8.10 -8.81
N ILE A 157 -8.41 9.03 -8.59
CA ILE A 157 -8.33 10.29 -9.34
C ILE A 157 -7.20 10.31 -10.38
N ASP A 158 -6.19 9.44 -10.22
CA ASP A 158 -5.06 9.36 -11.15
C ASP A 158 -4.39 7.98 -11.09
N TYR A 159 -3.69 7.59 -12.15
CA TYR A 159 -2.88 6.38 -12.18
C TYR A 159 -1.80 6.42 -13.25
N LEU A 160 -0.72 5.66 -13.05
CA LEU A 160 0.29 5.34 -14.05
C LEU A 160 0.35 3.83 -14.26
N ASP A 161 0.22 3.37 -15.49
CA ASP A 161 0.28 1.93 -15.79
C ASP A 161 1.67 1.33 -15.54
N VAL A 162 2.73 2.12 -15.74
CA VAL A 162 4.10 1.75 -15.38
C VAL A 162 4.61 2.78 -14.37
N ASP A 163 4.95 2.35 -13.16
CA ASP A 163 5.54 3.23 -12.16
C ASP A 163 6.91 3.72 -12.60
N ASP A 164 7.24 4.95 -12.24
CA ASP A 164 8.50 5.61 -12.58
C ASP A 164 9.61 5.42 -11.53
N LYS A 165 9.31 4.72 -10.42
CA LYS A 165 10.27 4.43 -9.36
C LYS A 165 11.09 3.17 -9.65
N VAL A 166 10.43 2.05 -9.95
CA VAL A 166 11.04 0.73 -10.19
C VAL A 166 10.76 0.23 -11.60
N GLY A 167 9.61 0.58 -12.18
CA GLY A 167 9.19 0.22 -13.52
C GLY A 167 8.56 -1.17 -13.66
N ASN A 168 8.43 -1.93 -12.57
CA ASN A 168 7.82 -3.25 -12.56
C ASN A 168 6.38 -3.26 -12.03
N GLY A 169 5.92 -2.13 -11.49
CA GLY A 169 4.61 -1.94 -10.91
C GLY A 169 3.75 -0.95 -11.68
N PHE A 170 2.70 -0.50 -11.01
CA PHE A 170 1.84 0.59 -11.42
C PHE A 170 1.52 1.46 -10.20
N ALA A 171 1.24 2.74 -10.43
CA ALA A 171 0.90 3.69 -9.38
C ALA A 171 -0.57 4.08 -9.45
N ILE A 172 -1.19 4.28 -8.27
CA ILE A 172 -2.59 4.69 -8.11
C ILE A 172 -2.66 5.83 -7.10
N VAL A 173 -3.46 6.85 -7.40
CA VAL A 173 -3.80 7.92 -6.46
C VAL A 173 -5.29 7.83 -6.12
N ILE A 174 -5.58 7.64 -4.84
CA ILE A 174 -6.95 7.62 -4.31
C ILE A 174 -7.17 8.91 -3.51
N GLU A 175 -8.26 9.61 -3.78
CA GLU A 175 -8.72 10.73 -2.98
C GLU A 175 -9.58 10.23 -1.82
N THR A 176 -9.29 10.70 -0.59
CA THR A 176 -9.96 10.24 0.65
C THR A 176 -10.90 11.27 1.24
N GLY A 177 -10.78 12.54 0.84
CA GLY A 177 -11.64 13.64 1.26
C GLY A 177 -12.99 13.59 0.54
N GLN A 178 -14.08 13.87 1.24
CA GLN A 178 -15.28 14.34 0.54
C GLN A 178 -14.97 15.73 0.02
N THR A 179 -15.20 15.95 -1.27
CA THR A 179 -15.27 17.29 -1.87
C THR A 179 -16.54 17.99 -1.34
N SER A 180 -16.52 18.40 -0.08
CA SER A 180 -17.55 19.24 0.50
C SER A 180 -16.92 20.55 0.94
N ASP A 181 -16.64 21.40 -0.03
CA ASP A 181 -16.63 22.85 0.15
C ASP A 181 -17.19 23.50 -1.11
N ASN A 182 -18.48 23.32 -1.30
CA ASN A 182 -19.31 24.28 -1.99
C ASN A 182 -20.09 25.04 -0.91
N THR A 183 -19.51 26.13 -0.38
CA THR A 183 -20.26 27.29 0.12
C THR A 183 -19.44 28.53 -0.09
#